data_82f9076f496255b6194fe0eea5a58e64
#
_entry.id   82f9076f496255b6194fe0eea5a58e64
#
_cell.length_a   1.000
_cell.length_b   1.000
_cell.length_c   1.000
_cell.angle_alpha   90.00
_cell.angle_beta   90.00
_cell.angle_gamma   90.00
#
_symmetry.space_group_name_H-M   'P 1'
#
loop_
_entity.id
_entity.type
_entity.pdbx_description
1 polymer ?
#
loop_
_entity_poly.entity_id
_entity_poly.type
_entity_poly.pdbx_seq_one_letter_code
_entity_poly.pdbx_strand_id
1 'polypeptide(L)'
;MKKIYCLCLACLLVSVVAAQSVKELYIFHTNDMHSRIEPFASYFPDTVLAGKAGVLRRAAFVKEQRREHKDMLLFDSGDFSQGSPYYNLFKGEVEIKMMNEMGYDAGTIGNHEFDFGLDNMARLF
;
A
#
# COMPACT_ATOMS: atom_id res chain seq x y z
N MET A 1 48.35 -28.12 -23.13
CA MET A 1 46.90 -28.21 -23.45
C MET A 1 46.02 -28.39 -22.21
N LYS A 2 46.27 -29.36 -21.32
CA LYS A 2 45.46 -29.62 -20.10
C LYS A 2 45.28 -28.38 -19.19
N LYS A 3 46.28 -27.51 -19.03
CA LYS A 3 46.22 -26.29 -18.20
C LYS A 3 45.29 -25.22 -18.78
N ILE A 4 45.17 -25.14 -20.10
CA ILE A 4 44.28 -24.19 -20.79
C ILE A 4 42.81 -24.61 -20.60
N TYR A 5 42.50 -25.91 -20.67
CA TYR A 5 41.14 -26.41 -20.43
C TYR A 5 40.67 -26.17 -18.98
N CYS A 6 41.58 -26.34 -17.99
CA CYS A 6 41.24 -26.04 -16.60
C CYS A 6 40.95 -24.54 -16.38
N LEU A 7 41.70 -23.64 -17.03
CA LEU A 7 41.47 -22.20 -16.92
C LEU A 7 40.15 -21.79 -17.57
N CYS A 8 39.80 -22.32 -18.75
CA CYS A 8 38.53 -22.07 -19.42
C CYS A 8 37.34 -22.62 -18.61
N LEU A 9 37.47 -23.79 -18.00
CA LEU A 9 36.44 -24.38 -17.15
C LEU A 9 36.23 -23.56 -15.89
N ALA A 10 37.29 -23.07 -15.26
CA ALA A 10 37.22 -22.17 -14.09
C ALA A 10 36.52 -20.83 -14.44
N CYS A 11 36.84 -20.23 -15.59
CA CYS A 11 36.17 -19.00 -16.06
C CYS A 11 34.69 -19.22 -16.35
N LEU A 12 34.31 -20.37 -16.92
CA LEU A 12 32.89 -20.74 -17.15
C LEU A 12 32.13 -20.92 -15.83
N LEU A 13 32.73 -21.54 -14.82
CA LEU A 13 32.11 -21.71 -13.50
C LEU A 13 31.89 -20.35 -12.78
N VAL A 14 32.85 -19.43 -12.89
CA VAL A 14 32.73 -18.08 -12.32
C VAL A 14 31.61 -17.28 -13.01
N SER A 15 31.44 -17.44 -14.32
CA SER A 15 30.37 -16.76 -15.08
C SER A 15 28.97 -17.23 -14.66
N VAL A 16 28.81 -18.49 -14.30
CA VAL A 16 27.53 -19.05 -13.85
C VAL A 16 27.16 -18.56 -12.44
N VAL A 17 28.15 -18.34 -11.56
CA VAL A 17 27.92 -17.82 -10.20
C VAL A 17 27.57 -16.33 -10.22
N ALA A 18 27.98 -15.56 -11.21
CA ALA A 18 27.71 -14.13 -11.34
C ALA A 18 26.27 -13.80 -11.85
N ALA A 19 25.50 -14.81 -12.24
CA ALA A 19 24.17 -14.64 -12.83
C ALA A 19 23.03 -14.79 -11.81
N GLN A 20 23.22 -14.39 -10.55
CA GLN A 20 22.10 -14.27 -9.62
C GLN A 20 21.28 -13.02 -9.96
N SER A 21 20.08 -13.23 -10.49
CA SER A 21 19.12 -12.14 -10.64
C SER A 21 18.55 -11.77 -9.26
N VAL A 22 18.78 -10.55 -8.84
CA VAL A 22 18.07 -9.99 -7.68
C VAL A 22 16.66 -9.61 -8.14
N LYS A 23 15.66 -10.14 -7.46
CA LYS A 23 14.27 -9.69 -7.64
C LYS A 23 13.94 -8.74 -6.49
N GLU A 24 13.59 -7.51 -6.82
CA GLU A 24 13.09 -6.54 -5.86
C GLU A 24 11.57 -6.69 -5.73
N LEU A 25 11.07 -6.62 -4.50
CA LEU A 25 9.66 -6.57 -4.19
C LEU A 25 9.38 -5.28 -3.43
N TYR A 26 8.48 -4.47 -3.95
CA TYR A 26 8.05 -3.23 -3.32
C TYR A 26 6.76 -3.48 -2.55
N ILE A 27 6.80 -3.20 -1.25
CA ILE A 27 5.65 -3.33 -0.35
C ILE A 27 5.34 -1.95 0.20
N PHE A 28 4.14 -1.46 -0.07
CA PHE A 28 3.59 -0.23 0.49
C PHE A 28 2.51 -0.58 1.49
N HIS A 29 2.37 0.22 2.52
CA HIS A 29 1.27 0.06 3.46
C HIS A 29 0.71 1.39 3.94
N THR A 30 -0.54 1.34 4.37
CA THR A 30 -1.21 2.39 5.14
C THR A 30 -1.71 1.80 6.45
N ASN A 31 -1.96 2.67 7.42
CA ASN A 31 -2.55 2.34 8.70
C ASN A 31 -3.23 3.58 9.27
N ASP A 32 -4.20 3.38 10.14
CA ASP A 32 -4.84 4.45 10.91
C ASP A 32 -5.29 5.63 10.01
N MET A 33 -5.91 5.31 8.89
CA MET A 33 -6.32 6.34 7.93
C MET A 33 -7.50 7.16 8.42
N HIS A 34 -8.29 6.63 9.36
CA HIS A 34 -9.38 7.30 10.04
C HIS A 34 -10.25 8.11 9.08
N SER A 35 -10.77 7.43 8.04
CA SER A 35 -11.65 8.03 7.04
C SER A 35 -11.14 9.35 6.46
N ARG A 36 -9.81 9.49 6.27
CA ARG A 36 -9.18 10.68 5.71
C ARG A 36 -9.46 10.79 4.21
N ILE A 37 -10.71 11.10 3.87
CA ILE A 37 -11.18 11.32 2.50
C ILE A 37 -10.72 12.69 2.01
N GLU A 38 -11.03 13.73 2.76
CA GLU A 38 -10.60 15.09 2.45
C GLU A 38 -9.17 15.38 2.95
N PRO A 39 -8.44 16.28 2.30
CA PRO A 39 -7.18 16.76 2.84
C PRO A 39 -7.39 17.53 4.15
N PHE A 40 -6.34 17.68 4.93
CA PHE A 40 -6.37 18.64 6.03
C PHE A 40 -6.64 20.05 5.49
N ALA A 41 -7.38 20.85 6.25
CA ALA A 41 -7.64 22.23 5.89
C ALA A 41 -6.33 23.00 5.71
N SER A 42 -6.29 23.97 4.78
CA SER A 42 -5.10 24.79 4.54
C SER A 42 -4.68 25.63 5.76
N TYR A 43 -5.62 25.87 6.66
CA TYR A 43 -5.43 26.59 7.94
C TYR A 43 -5.27 25.66 9.14
N PHE A 44 -4.98 24.38 8.90
CA PHE A 44 -4.78 23.41 9.97
C PHE A 44 -3.59 23.84 10.85
N PRO A 45 -3.71 23.75 12.21
CA PRO A 45 -2.69 24.27 13.13
C PRO A 45 -1.30 23.67 12.92
N ASP A 46 -1.23 22.38 12.59
CA ASP A 46 0.03 21.76 12.15
C ASP A 46 0.31 22.15 10.70
N THR A 47 1.28 23.05 10.51
CA THR A 47 1.68 23.54 9.19
C THR A 47 2.32 22.48 8.30
N VAL A 48 2.84 21.38 8.89
CA VAL A 48 3.39 20.26 8.12
C VAL A 48 2.26 19.49 7.45
N LEU A 49 1.11 19.38 8.10
CA LEU A 49 -0.06 18.64 7.60
C LEU A 49 -1.05 19.52 6.84
N ALA A 50 -1.02 20.85 7.04
CA ALA A 50 -1.97 21.78 6.43
C ALA A 50 -2.05 21.58 4.91
N GLY A 51 -3.27 21.41 4.40
CA GLY A 51 -3.56 21.15 3.00
C GLY A 51 -3.09 19.80 2.45
N LYS A 52 -2.53 18.92 3.27
CA LYS A 52 -2.02 17.59 2.84
C LYS A 52 -3.00 16.45 3.15
N ALA A 53 -2.57 15.22 2.87
CA ALA A 53 -3.36 13.99 2.95
C ALA A 53 -4.58 13.97 1.99
N GLY A 54 -5.56 13.15 2.30
CA GLY A 54 -6.76 12.95 1.48
C GLY A 54 -6.63 11.82 0.46
N VAL A 55 -7.77 11.23 0.12
CA VAL A 55 -7.84 10.03 -0.72
C VAL A 55 -7.33 10.28 -2.14
N LEU A 56 -7.59 11.45 -2.71
CA LEU A 56 -7.17 11.75 -4.10
C LEU A 56 -5.65 11.77 -4.26
N ARG A 57 -4.93 12.33 -3.28
CA ARG A 57 -3.46 12.32 -3.31
C ARG A 57 -2.89 10.93 -3.09
N ARG A 58 -3.50 10.17 -2.18
CA ARG A 58 -3.11 8.78 -1.95
C ARG A 58 -3.34 7.95 -3.21
N ALA A 59 -4.49 8.07 -3.86
CA ALA A 59 -4.78 7.39 -5.11
C ALA A 59 -3.80 7.76 -6.24
N ALA A 60 -3.45 9.06 -6.36
CA ALA A 60 -2.47 9.52 -7.33
C ALA A 60 -1.08 8.91 -7.06
N PHE A 61 -0.65 8.89 -5.80
CA PHE A 61 0.60 8.26 -5.40
C PHE A 61 0.62 6.76 -5.71
N VAL A 62 -0.40 6.02 -5.31
CA VAL A 62 -0.52 4.58 -5.58
C VAL A 62 -0.48 4.30 -7.08
N LYS A 63 -1.21 5.07 -7.87
CA LYS A 63 -1.23 4.94 -9.34
C LYS A 63 0.17 5.14 -9.94
N GLU A 64 0.93 6.12 -9.45
CA GLU A 64 2.29 6.37 -9.91
C GLU A 64 3.22 5.21 -9.51
N GLN A 65 3.16 4.75 -8.26
CA GLN A 65 3.98 3.65 -7.79
C GLN A 65 3.69 2.34 -8.55
N ARG A 66 2.43 2.04 -8.85
CA ARG A 66 2.07 0.88 -9.69
C ARG A 66 2.56 1.00 -11.13
N ARG A 67 2.76 2.19 -11.63
CA ARG A 67 3.35 2.39 -12.97
C ARG A 67 4.83 2.07 -12.97
N GLU A 68 5.54 2.45 -11.90
CA GLU A 68 6.98 2.25 -11.74
C GLU A 68 7.32 0.81 -11.28
N HIS A 69 6.52 0.26 -10.38
CA HIS A 69 6.73 -1.04 -9.73
C HIS A 69 5.55 -1.96 -10.01
N LYS A 70 5.60 -2.69 -11.12
CA LYS A 70 4.47 -3.53 -11.60
C LYS A 70 4.07 -4.64 -10.63
N ASP A 71 5.04 -5.16 -9.85
CA ASP A 71 4.85 -6.24 -8.89
C ASP A 71 4.67 -5.73 -7.46
N MET A 72 4.40 -4.42 -7.27
CA MET A 72 4.20 -3.89 -5.92
C MET A 72 2.98 -4.48 -5.24
N LEU A 73 3.07 -4.64 -3.93
CA LEU A 73 1.96 -4.97 -3.05
C LEU A 73 1.57 -3.76 -2.20
N LEU A 74 0.28 -3.60 -1.97
CA LEU A 74 -0.28 -2.52 -1.17
C LEU A 74 -1.19 -3.10 -0.08
N PHE A 75 -0.83 -2.88 1.17
CA PHE A 75 -1.54 -3.40 2.33
C PHE A 75 -2.12 -2.29 3.20
N ASP A 76 -3.12 -2.64 4.01
CA ASP A 76 -3.63 -1.78 5.08
C ASP A 76 -3.57 -2.49 6.42
N SER A 77 -3.13 -1.79 7.45
CA SER A 77 -2.96 -2.35 8.80
C SER A 77 -4.15 -2.07 9.73
N GLY A 78 -5.29 -1.66 9.18
CA GLY A 78 -6.53 -1.43 9.92
C GLY A 78 -6.74 0.02 10.35
N ASP A 79 -7.85 0.27 11.00
CA ASP A 79 -8.34 1.58 11.41
C ASP A 79 -8.43 2.58 10.22
N PHE A 80 -8.89 2.08 9.07
CA PHE A 80 -9.22 2.94 7.94
C PHE A 80 -10.56 3.67 8.12
N SER A 81 -11.40 3.18 9.02
CA SER A 81 -12.71 3.71 9.40
C SER A 81 -12.63 4.82 10.44
N GLN A 82 -13.77 5.49 10.72
CA GLN A 82 -13.94 6.47 11.78
C GLN A 82 -13.21 7.82 11.51
N GLY A 83 -13.76 8.91 12.04
CA GLY A 83 -13.09 10.24 12.06
C GLY A 83 -13.59 11.23 11.01
N SER A 84 -14.54 10.88 10.14
CA SER A 84 -15.10 11.81 9.15
C SER A 84 -16.63 11.75 9.04
N PRO A 85 -17.27 12.79 8.48
CA PRO A 85 -18.68 12.75 8.13
C PRO A 85 -19.04 11.64 7.14
N TYR A 86 -18.13 11.24 6.26
CA TYR A 86 -18.34 10.14 5.32
C TYR A 86 -18.55 8.82 6.06
N TYR A 87 -17.73 8.54 7.06
CA TYR A 87 -17.89 7.33 7.87
C TYR A 87 -19.22 7.35 8.64
N ASN A 88 -19.58 8.48 9.24
CA ASN A 88 -20.84 8.60 9.98
C ASN A 88 -22.09 8.35 9.11
N LEU A 89 -22.04 8.78 7.84
CA LEU A 89 -23.14 8.64 6.89
C LEU A 89 -23.17 7.27 6.21
N PHE A 90 -22.00 6.76 5.80
CA PHE A 90 -21.87 5.59 4.94
C PHE A 90 -21.27 4.37 5.65
N LYS A 91 -20.91 4.49 6.95
CA LYS A 91 -20.51 3.39 7.84
C LYS A 91 -19.34 2.54 7.31
N GLY A 92 -18.40 3.15 6.61
CA GLY A 92 -17.20 2.48 6.06
C GLY A 92 -17.30 2.09 4.57
N GLU A 93 -18.46 2.24 3.95
CA GLU A 93 -18.64 1.85 2.54
C GLU A 93 -17.78 2.71 1.58
N VAL A 94 -17.63 4.00 1.86
CA VAL A 94 -16.80 4.90 1.05
C VAL A 94 -15.33 4.49 1.14
N GLU A 95 -14.86 4.21 2.34
CA GLU A 95 -13.48 3.80 2.62
C GLU A 95 -13.12 2.52 1.86
N ILE A 96 -13.95 1.47 1.99
CA ILE A 96 -13.75 0.19 1.30
C ILE A 96 -13.78 0.36 -0.23
N LYS A 97 -14.73 1.12 -0.76
CA LYS A 97 -14.79 1.39 -2.21
C LYS A 97 -13.52 2.09 -2.70
N MET A 98 -13.03 3.08 -1.97
CA MET A 98 -11.79 3.78 -2.32
C MET A 98 -10.57 2.86 -2.25
N MET A 99 -10.49 1.98 -1.25
CA MET A 99 -9.42 0.99 -1.14
C MET A 99 -9.46 0.00 -2.31
N ASN A 100 -10.63 -0.49 -2.68
CA ASN A 100 -10.81 -1.38 -3.83
C ASN A 100 -10.39 -0.70 -5.15
N GLU A 101 -10.79 0.56 -5.36
CA GLU A 101 -10.39 1.33 -6.55
C GLU A 101 -8.87 1.59 -6.62
N MET A 102 -8.21 1.76 -5.48
CA MET A 102 -6.75 1.86 -5.41
C MET A 102 -6.05 0.51 -5.55
N GLY A 103 -6.79 -0.60 -5.50
CA GLY A 103 -6.27 -1.96 -5.64
C GLY A 103 -5.44 -2.40 -4.44
N TYR A 104 -5.92 -2.21 -3.22
CA TYR A 104 -5.30 -2.83 -2.05
C TYR A 104 -5.34 -4.35 -2.20
N ASP A 105 -4.20 -5.00 -1.94
CA ASP A 105 -4.06 -6.46 -2.11
C ASP A 105 -4.58 -7.21 -0.88
N ALA A 106 -4.44 -6.63 0.31
CA ALA A 106 -5.03 -7.12 1.54
C ALA A 106 -5.08 -6.02 2.62
N GLY A 107 -5.86 -6.25 3.66
CA GLY A 107 -5.92 -5.40 4.83
C GLY A 107 -6.22 -6.19 6.09
N THR A 108 -5.92 -5.61 7.24
CA THR A 108 -6.37 -6.09 8.53
C THR A 108 -7.58 -5.27 9.00
N ILE A 109 -8.23 -5.75 10.05
CA ILE A 109 -9.33 -5.08 10.71
C ILE A 109 -8.80 -4.50 12.00
N GLY A 110 -8.94 -3.18 12.17
CA GLY A 110 -8.66 -2.49 13.42
C GLY A 110 -9.88 -2.42 14.32
N ASN A 111 -9.83 -1.64 15.39
CA ASN A 111 -10.95 -1.52 16.32
C ASN A 111 -12.10 -0.68 15.75
N HIS A 112 -11.83 0.32 14.93
CA HIS A 112 -12.86 1.21 14.38
C HIS A 112 -13.72 0.59 13.27
N GLU A 113 -13.30 -0.50 12.67
CA GLU A 113 -14.14 -1.28 11.75
C GLU A 113 -15.35 -1.90 12.46
N PHE A 114 -15.29 -2.01 13.80
CA PHE A 114 -16.37 -2.54 14.63
C PHE A 114 -17.34 -1.49 15.20
N ASP A 115 -17.10 -0.20 15.00
CA ASP A 115 -17.87 0.89 15.64
C ASP A 115 -19.38 0.82 15.34
N PHE A 116 -19.77 0.33 14.17
CA PHE A 116 -21.17 0.07 13.80
C PHE A 116 -21.60 -1.40 13.97
N GLY A 117 -20.82 -2.18 14.70
CA GLY A 117 -21.11 -3.58 15.04
C GLY A 117 -20.69 -4.59 13.98
N LEU A 118 -20.76 -5.86 14.36
CA LEU A 118 -20.32 -6.98 13.53
C LEU A 118 -21.08 -7.12 12.22
N ASP A 119 -22.40 -6.87 12.24
CA ASP A 119 -23.24 -6.99 11.04
C ASP A 119 -22.83 -5.97 9.97
N ASN A 120 -22.52 -4.74 10.39
CA ASN A 120 -22.02 -3.72 9.46
C ASN A 120 -20.65 -4.09 8.91
N MET A 121 -19.75 -4.55 9.78
CA MET A 121 -18.43 -5.01 9.36
C MET A 121 -18.56 -6.14 8.33
N ALA A 122 -19.34 -7.19 8.63
CA ALA A 122 -19.56 -8.31 7.72
C ALA A 122 -20.18 -7.90 6.37
N ARG A 123 -20.99 -6.84 6.36
CA ARG A 123 -21.57 -6.28 5.12
C ARG A 123 -20.53 -5.61 4.23
N LEU A 124 -19.47 -5.04 4.83
CA LEU A 124 -18.43 -4.31 4.11
C LEU A 124 -17.42 -5.23 3.43
N PHE A 125 -17.17 -6.39 4.00
CA PHE A 125 -16.19 -7.39 3.53
C PHE A 125 -16.85 -8.58 2.85
#